data_f988388e2c2972403068b50394d306cf
#
_entry.id   f988388e2c2972403068b50394d306cf
#
_cell.length_a   1.000
_cell.length_b   1.000
_cell.length_c   1.000
_cell.angle_alpha   90.00
_cell.angle_beta   90.00
_cell.angle_gamma   90.00
#
_symmetry.space_group_name_H-M   'P 1'
#
loop_
_entity.id
_entity.type
_entity.pdbx_description
1 polymer ?
#
loop_
_entity_poly.entity_id
_entity_poly.type
_entity_poly.pdbx_seq_one_letter_code
_entity_poly.pdbx_strand_id
1 'polypeptide(L)'
;SFPFRKIFQHRKDFYFRMAEVRAIFLEKNMIQTSIGKAEYDYLVLAAGTTTNFFGNKHIEEEAMPMKNVSEAMGLRNALLANLERALTCSTKQEQQELLNIVIVGGGATGVEVAGVLSEMKKFVLPNDYPDMPASLMHVYLVEAGPRLLAGMSEDSSAHAEKFLREMGVNILLNKRVVDYRDHKVMLEDGSEIATLSLIHISEPTRHAQIS
;
A
#
# COMPACT_ATOMS: atom_id res chain seq x y z
N SER A 1 4.35 13.38 7.86
CA SER A 1 5.66 13.03 8.43
C SER A 1 6.16 14.18 9.29
N PHE A 2 6.67 13.88 10.49
CA PHE A 2 7.26 14.89 11.37
C PHE A 2 8.69 15.19 10.90
N PRO A 3 9.07 16.46 10.73
CA PRO A 3 10.42 16.80 10.33
C PRO A 3 11.39 16.46 11.47
N PHE A 4 12.41 15.63 11.20
CA PHE A 4 13.41 15.17 12.18
C PHE A 4 14.06 16.32 12.94
N ARG A 5 14.36 17.43 12.25
CA ARG A 5 14.94 18.61 12.90
C ARG A 5 14.03 19.20 13.98
N LYS A 6 12.70 19.15 13.80
CA LYS A 6 11.74 19.63 14.79
C LYS A 6 11.63 18.69 15.99
N ILE A 7 11.70 17.37 15.76
CA ILE A 7 11.65 16.36 16.83
C ILE A 7 12.87 16.48 17.74
N PHE A 8 14.04 16.72 17.17
CA PHE A 8 15.32 16.72 17.89
C PHE A 8 15.91 18.12 18.12
N GLN A 9 15.12 19.20 17.91
CA GLN A 9 15.60 20.59 17.99
C GLN A 9 16.24 20.98 19.34
N HIS A 10 15.90 20.29 20.44
CA HIS A 10 16.43 20.56 21.77
C HIS A 10 17.61 19.65 22.16
N ARG A 11 18.01 18.72 21.27
CA ARG A 11 19.13 17.81 21.51
C ARG A 11 20.42 18.43 20.98
N LYS A 12 21.38 18.65 21.84
CA LYS A 12 22.71 19.22 21.47
C LYS A 12 23.64 18.18 20.87
N ASP A 13 23.37 16.91 21.12
CA ASP A 13 24.16 15.72 20.74
C ASP A 13 23.58 15.03 19.49
N PHE A 14 22.64 15.69 18.78
CA PHE A 14 21.99 15.15 17.59
C PHE A 14 22.35 15.94 16.33
N TYR A 15 22.89 15.24 15.34
CA TYR A 15 23.29 15.81 14.06
C TYR A 15 22.48 15.19 12.93
N PHE A 16 21.59 15.96 12.32
CA PHE A 16 20.85 15.53 11.13
C PHE A 16 21.59 15.97 9.86
N ARG A 17 21.92 15.01 9.00
CA ARG A 17 22.56 15.24 7.69
C ARG A 17 21.77 14.54 6.61
N MET A 18 21.51 15.24 5.52
CA MET A 18 20.96 14.65 4.29
C MET A 18 22.13 14.27 3.39
N ALA A 19 22.31 12.98 3.17
CA ALA A 19 23.38 12.45 2.34
C ALA A 19 22.98 11.07 1.80
N GLU A 20 23.53 10.71 0.66
CA GLU A 20 23.46 9.37 0.13
C GLU A 20 24.54 8.52 0.81
N VAL A 21 24.20 7.37 1.37
CA VAL A 21 25.16 6.39 1.86
C VAL A 21 25.61 5.53 0.68
N ARG A 22 26.91 5.59 0.35
CA ARG A 22 27.48 4.92 -0.84
C ARG A 22 28.16 3.60 -0.50
N ALA A 23 28.77 3.50 0.66
CA ALA A 23 29.41 2.28 1.12
C ALA A 23 29.47 2.21 2.65
N ILE A 24 29.50 1.01 3.19
CA ILE A 24 29.68 0.71 4.60
C ILE A 24 30.94 -0.16 4.73
N PHE A 25 31.88 0.26 5.55
CA PHE A 25 33.12 -0.45 5.83
C PHE A 25 33.07 -0.97 7.26
N LEU A 26 32.56 -2.20 7.42
CA LEU A 26 32.32 -2.81 8.75
C LEU A 26 33.60 -2.94 9.58
N GLU A 27 34.70 -3.34 8.94
CA GLU A 27 36.00 -3.51 9.63
C GLU A 27 36.62 -2.20 10.15
N LYS A 28 36.16 -1.05 9.63
CA LYS A 28 36.63 0.28 9.96
C LYS A 28 35.62 1.08 10.78
N ASN A 29 34.44 0.50 11.06
CA ASN A 29 33.31 1.20 11.67
C ASN A 29 33.05 2.56 11.00
N MET A 30 32.99 2.58 9.66
CA MET A 30 32.90 3.80 8.87
C MET A 30 31.91 3.67 7.75
N ILE A 31 31.15 4.74 7.50
CA ILE A 31 30.32 4.90 6.31
C ILE A 31 30.92 5.95 5.36
N GLN A 32 30.82 5.68 4.06
CA GLN A 32 31.10 6.65 2.99
C GLN A 32 29.79 7.25 2.51
N THR A 33 29.71 8.57 2.52
CA THR A 33 28.52 9.30 2.08
C THR A 33 28.84 10.26 0.93
N SER A 34 27.80 10.85 0.33
CA SER A 34 27.96 11.90 -0.69
C SER A 34 28.59 13.19 -0.16
N ILE A 35 28.60 13.41 1.15
CA ILE A 35 29.15 14.62 1.81
C ILE A 35 30.40 14.33 2.65
N GLY A 36 30.95 13.13 2.57
CA GLY A 36 32.17 12.73 3.30
C GLY A 36 32.05 11.39 4.01
N LYS A 37 33.01 11.12 4.88
CA LYS A 37 33.06 9.89 5.69
C LYS A 37 32.58 10.20 7.10
N ALA A 38 31.94 9.19 7.73
CA ALA A 38 31.58 9.25 9.14
C ALA A 38 31.97 7.92 9.81
N GLU A 39 32.57 8.00 10.96
CA GLU A 39 32.87 6.86 11.83
C GLU A 39 31.76 6.66 12.85
N TYR A 40 31.59 5.42 13.33
CA TYR A 40 30.53 5.08 14.29
C TYR A 40 31.01 3.99 15.27
N ASP A 41 30.47 4.03 16.47
CA ASP A 41 30.57 2.93 17.42
C ASP A 41 29.43 1.92 17.21
N TYR A 42 28.26 2.42 16.89
CA TYR A 42 27.06 1.63 16.57
C TYR A 42 26.39 2.16 15.30
N LEU A 43 26.08 1.29 14.38
CA LEU A 43 25.36 1.63 13.15
C LEU A 43 23.97 1.00 13.15
N VAL A 44 22.92 1.83 13.01
CA VAL A 44 21.54 1.38 12.80
C VAL A 44 21.17 1.64 11.36
N LEU A 45 20.90 0.59 10.61
CA LEU A 45 20.40 0.66 9.24
C LEU A 45 18.88 0.65 9.23
N ALA A 46 18.28 1.79 8.91
CA ALA A 46 16.84 1.99 8.86
C ALA A 46 16.44 2.65 7.53
N ALA A 47 17.01 2.16 6.43
CA ALA A 47 16.84 2.72 5.08
C ALA A 47 15.44 2.51 4.47
N GLY A 48 14.59 1.76 5.15
CA GLY A 48 13.29 1.36 4.62
C GLY A 48 13.41 0.29 3.54
N THR A 49 12.34 0.11 2.80
CA THR A 49 12.23 -0.88 1.74
C THR A 49 11.58 -0.23 0.52
N THR A 50 11.72 -0.82 -0.64
CA THR A 50 10.97 -0.46 -1.86
C THR A 50 9.79 -1.42 -2.04
N THR A 51 8.75 -1.00 -2.76
CA THR A 51 7.67 -1.88 -3.16
C THR A 51 8.22 -2.98 -4.08
N ASN A 52 7.85 -4.22 -3.82
CA ASN A 52 8.24 -5.35 -4.65
C ASN A 52 7.08 -5.75 -5.55
N PHE A 53 7.22 -5.59 -6.84
CA PHE A 53 6.22 -5.97 -7.84
C PHE A 53 6.44 -7.38 -8.40
N PHE A 54 7.32 -8.17 -7.75
CA PHE A 54 7.65 -9.57 -8.14
C PHE A 54 8.07 -9.73 -9.61
N GLY A 55 8.66 -8.66 -10.18
CA GLY A 55 9.13 -8.64 -11.56
C GLY A 55 8.03 -8.43 -12.61
N ASN A 56 6.78 -8.18 -12.19
CA ASN A 56 5.70 -7.84 -13.11
C ASN A 56 5.73 -6.35 -13.45
N LYS A 57 6.19 -6.04 -14.67
CA LYS A 57 6.34 -4.67 -15.14
C LYS A 57 5.01 -3.94 -15.35
N HIS A 58 3.94 -4.63 -15.76
CA HIS A 58 2.64 -4.01 -15.95
C HIS A 58 2.06 -3.55 -14.61
N ILE A 59 2.18 -4.37 -13.58
CA ILE A 59 1.77 -3.98 -12.23
C ILE A 59 2.63 -2.83 -11.72
N GLU A 60 3.95 -2.84 -11.98
CA GLU A 60 4.87 -1.77 -11.57
C GLU A 60 4.55 -0.42 -12.21
N GLU A 61 4.15 -0.43 -13.50
CA GLU A 61 3.86 0.79 -14.26
C GLU A 61 2.48 1.38 -13.94
N GLU A 62 1.50 0.55 -13.61
CA GLU A 62 0.11 0.98 -13.50
C GLU A 62 -0.47 0.93 -12.09
N ALA A 63 0.10 0.10 -11.19
CA ALA A 63 -0.40 0.04 -9.82
C ALA A 63 0.02 1.26 -9.00
N MET A 64 -0.84 1.65 -8.09
CA MET A 64 -0.58 2.72 -7.13
C MET A 64 0.10 2.14 -5.89
N PRO A 65 1.39 2.41 -5.66
CA PRO A 65 2.05 2.02 -4.42
C PRO A 65 1.57 2.91 -3.26
N MET A 66 1.65 2.40 -2.02
CA MET A 66 1.32 3.17 -0.84
C MET A 66 2.34 2.93 0.27
N LYS A 67 3.48 3.58 0.16
CA LYS A 67 4.59 3.42 1.11
C LYS A 67 5.02 4.72 1.77
N ASN A 68 4.75 5.84 1.14
CA ASN A 68 5.10 7.17 1.62
C ASN A 68 3.93 8.14 1.48
N VAL A 69 4.03 9.31 2.12
CA VAL A 69 2.97 10.33 2.13
C VAL A 69 2.63 10.83 0.72
N SER A 70 3.63 10.96 -0.15
CA SER A 70 3.39 11.43 -1.53
C SER A 70 2.56 10.42 -2.33
N GLU A 71 2.87 9.13 -2.20
CA GLU A 71 2.09 8.04 -2.81
C GLU A 71 0.66 7.98 -2.24
N ALA A 72 0.51 8.10 -0.91
CA ALA A 72 -0.82 8.14 -0.29
C ALA A 72 -1.67 9.33 -0.77
N MET A 73 -1.05 10.50 -0.97
CA MET A 73 -1.73 11.66 -1.57
C MET A 73 -2.09 11.43 -3.04
N GLY A 74 -1.19 10.81 -3.80
CA GLY A 74 -1.45 10.41 -5.19
C GLY A 74 -2.63 9.45 -5.29
N LEU A 75 -2.63 8.41 -4.47
CA LEU A 75 -3.73 7.45 -4.35
C LEU A 75 -5.06 8.13 -4.03
N ARG A 76 -5.09 8.97 -2.98
CA ARG A 76 -6.29 9.74 -2.62
C ARG A 76 -6.82 10.56 -3.79
N ASN A 77 -5.95 11.29 -4.49
CA ASN A 77 -6.35 12.14 -5.61
C ASN A 77 -6.88 11.31 -6.79
N ALA A 78 -6.25 10.17 -7.08
CA ALA A 78 -6.72 9.26 -8.14
C ALA A 78 -8.10 8.68 -7.80
N LEU A 79 -8.32 8.25 -6.56
CA LEU A 79 -9.64 7.74 -6.13
C LEU A 79 -10.73 8.80 -6.22
N LEU A 80 -10.46 10.04 -5.77
CA LEU A 80 -11.42 11.13 -5.89
C LEU A 80 -11.71 11.45 -7.36
N ALA A 81 -10.70 11.50 -8.23
CA ALA A 81 -10.90 11.70 -9.66
C ALA A 81 -11.74 10.57 -10.29
N ASN A 82 -11.57 9.33 -9.86
CA ASN A 82 -12.39 8.22 -10.33
C ASN A 82 -13.85 8.33 -9.86
N LEU A 83 -14.10 8.81 -8.64
CA LEU A 83 -15.47 9.07 -8.16
C LEU A 83 -16.16 10.16 -9.01
N GLU A 84 -15.46 11.27 -9.31
CA GLU A 84 -16.00 12.34 -10.18
C GLU A 84 -16.31 11.81 -11.60
N ARG A 85 -15.41 11.01 -12.16
CA ARG A 85 -15.62 10.39 -13.49
C ARG A 85 -16.79 9.40 -13.49
N ALA A 86 -16.96 8.66 -12.39
CA ALA A 86 -18.05 7.67 -12.27
C ALA A 86 -19.47 8.31 -12.31
N LEU A 87 -19.58 9.59 -11.95
CA LEU A 87 -20.83 10.35 -12.06
C LEU A 87 -21.19 10.69 -13.51
N THR A 88 -20.20 10.78 -14.38
CA THR A 88 -20.36 11.30 -15.76
C THR A 88 -20.06 10.27 -16.84
N CYS A 89 -19.64 9.06 -16.48
CA CYS A 89 -19.34 8.02 -17.45
C CYS A 89 -20.59 7.53 -18.18
N SER A 90 -20.41 7.06 -19.43
CA SER A 90 -21.50 6.72 -20.33
C SER A 90 -22.04 5.30 -20.17
N THR A 91 -21.25 4.41 -19.58
CA THR A 91 -21.59 2.99 -19.48
C THR A 91 -21.49 2.47 -18.03
N LYS A 92 -22.35 1.49 -17.70
CA LYS A 92 -22.29 0.82 -16.40
C LYS A 92 -20.98 0.05 -16.20
N GLN A 93 -20.39 -0.45 -17.27
CA GLN A 93 -19.13 -1.16 -17.22
C GLN A 93 -18.00 -0.21 -16.81
N GLU A 94 -17.87 0.92 -17.48
CA GLU A 94 -16.88 1.96 -17.14
C GLU A 94 -17.08 2.46 -15.70
N GLN A 95 -18.35 2.69 -15.30
CA GLN A 95 -18.67 3.07 -13.93
C GLN A 95 -18.17 2.04 -12.92
N GLN A 96 -18.36 0.75 -13.20
CA GLN A 96 -17.91 -0.31 -12.32
C GLN A 96 -16.38 -0.39 -12.24
N GLU A 97 -15.68 -0.22 -13.36
CA GLU A 97 -14.20 -0.17 -13.41
C GLU A 97 -13.65 0.98 -12.58
N LEU A 98 -14.30 2.15 -12.59
CA LEU A 98 -13.94 3.32 -11.80
C LEU A 98 -14.20 3.12 -10.30
N LEU A 99 -15.25 2.38 -9.93
CA LEU A 99 -15.70 2.21 -8.56
C LEU A 99 -15.21 0.91 -7.88
N ASN A 100 -14.61 -0.01 -8.64
CA ASN A 100 -13.90 -1.14 -8.07
C ASN A 100 -12.49 -0.70 -7.65
N ILE A 101 -12.12 -1.01 -6.41
CA ILE A 101 -10.78 -0.77 -5.88
C ILE A 101 -10.21 -2.11 -5.46
N VAL A 102 -9.05 -2.47 -6.02
CA VAL A 102 -8.38 -3.73 -5.72
C VAL A 102 -7.10 -3.44 -4.95
N ILE A 103 -6.98 -4.00 -3.76
CA ILE A 103 -5.81 -3.93 -2.88
C ILE A 103 -5.13 -5.29 -2.92
N VAL A 104 -3.86 -5.32 -3.27
CA VAL A 104 -3.04 -6.53 -3.32
C VAL A 104 -2.09 -6.55 -2.14
N GLY A 105 -2.26 -7.53 -1.26
CA GLY A 105 -1.48 -7.75 -0.05
C GLY A 105 -2.31 -7.61 1.22
N GLY A 106 -2.49 -8.71 1.95
CA GLY A 106 -3.24 -8.80 3.20
C GLY A 106 -2.41 -8.58 4.47
N GLY A 107 -1.28 -7.87 4.36
CA GLY A 107 -0.49 -7.40 5.50
C GLY A 107 -1.15 -6.24 6.25
N ALA A 108 -0.45 -5.67 7.24
CA ALA A 108 -0.98 -4.61 8.09
C ALA A 108 -1.47 -3.40 7.26
N THR A 109 -0.66 -2.92 6.33
CA THR A 109 -1.01 -1.78 5.49
C THR A 109 -2.21 -2.06 4.59
N GLY A 110 -2.31 -3.25 3.99
CA GLY A 110 -3.46 -3.61 3.15
C GLY A 110 -4.77 -3.69 3.94
N VAL A 111 -4.72 -4.23 5.14
CA VAL A 111 -5.86 -4.28 6.07
C VAL A 111 -6.31 -2.87 6.47
N GLU A 112 -5.36 -1.98 6.82
CA GLU A 112 -5.65 -0.59 7.18
C GLU A 112 -6.28 0.18 6.00
N VAL A 113 -5.71 0.05 4.79
CA VAL A 113 -6.24 0.72 3.60
C VAL A 113 -7.64 0.22 3.26
N ALA A 114 -7.87 -1.10 3.32
CA ALA A 114 -9.20 -1.68 3.09
C ALA A 114 -10.23 -1.14 4.09
N GLY A 115 -9.84 -1.00 5.36
CA GLY A 115 -10.67 -0.40 6.40
C GLY A 115 -11.03 1.06 6.08
N VAL A 116 -10.02 1.90 5.81
CA VAL A 116 -10.21 3.33 5.49
C VAL A 116 -11.10 3.51 4.26
N LEU A 117 -10.90 2.72 3.20
CA LEU A 117 -11.74 2.81 1.99
C LEU A 117 -13.18 2.37 2.23
N SER A 118 -13.39 1.41 3.13
CA SER A 118 -14.74 1.00 3.53
C SER A 118 -15.42 2.05 4.41
N GLU A 119 -14.68 2.73 5.27
CA GLU A 119 -15.19 3.88 6.02
C GLU A 119 -15.54 5.04 5.08
N MET A 120 -14.69 5.33 4.08
CA MET A 120 -14.97 6.32 3.04
C MET A 120 -16.28 5.98 2.31
N LYS A 121 -16.47 4.72 1.89
CA LYS A 121 -17.70 4.24 1.28
C LYS A 121 -18.92 4.47 2.17
N LYS A 122 -18.80 4.25 3.48
CA LYS A 122 -19.92 4.32 4.44
C LYS A 122 -20.25 5.74 4.86
N PHE A 123 -19.24 6.60 5.06
CA PHE A 123 -19.42 7.90 5.70
C PHE A 123 -19.17 9.08 4.77
N VAL A 124 -18.32 8.95 3.77
CA VAL A 124 -17.98 10.06 2.85
C VAL A 124 -18.88 10.04 1.61
N LEU A 125 -19.00 8.91 0.92
CA LEU A 125 -19.77 8.82 -0.30
C LEU A 125 -21.22 9.33 -0.15
N PRO A 126 -22.00 8.92 0.85
CA PRO A 126 -23.40 9.38 0.97
C PRO A 126 -23.54 10.89 1.18
N ASN A 127 -22.54 11.53 1.75
CA ASN A 127 -22.55 12.97 2.02
C ASN A 127 -22.03 13.80 0.86
N ASP A 128 -20.91 13.38 0.27
CA ASP A 128 -20.21 14.16 -0.76
C ASP A 128 -20.68 13.81 -2.19
N TYR A 129 -21.24 12.60 -2.36
CA TYR A 129 -21.71 12.05 -3.64
C TYR A 129 -23.14 11.49 -3.53
N PRO A 130 -24.15 12.29 -3.19
CA PRO A 130 -25.51 11.81 -2.93
C PRO A 130 -26.17 11.15 -4.15
N ASP A 131 -25.77 11.52 -5.36
CA ASP A 131 -26.27 10.97 -6.62
C ASP A 131 -25.65 9.61 -6.98
N MET A 132 -24.65 9.16 -6.22
CA MET A 132 -23.99 7.88 -6.46
C MET A 132 -24.27 6.88 -5.32
N PRO A 133 -25.05 5.81 -5.58
CA PRO A 133 -25.29 4.79 -4.57
C PRO A 133 -23.97 4.17 -4.08
N ALA A 134 -23.71 4.24 -2.78
CA ALA A 134 -22.48 3.68 -2.19
C ALA A 134 -22.34 2.17 -2.43
N SER A 135 -23.43 1.46 -2.71
CA SER A 135 -23.44 0.04 -3.09
C SER A 135 -22.66 -0.28 -4.35
N LEU A 136 -22.47 0.71 -5.25
CA LEU A 136 -21.72 0.54 -6.51
C LEU A 136 -20.21 0.48 -6.29
N MET A 137 -19.70 1.04 -5.20
CA MET A 137 -18.27 0.96 -4.87
C MET A 137 -17.95 -0.38 -4.20
N HIS A 138 -16.99 -1.10 -4.76
CA HIS A 138 -16.51 -2.36 -4.20
C HIS A 138 -15.02 -2.27 -3.85
N VAL A 139 -14.69 -2.65 -2.62
CA VAL A 139 -13.31 -2.79 -2.15
C VAL A 139 -12.97 -4.28 -2.11
N TYR A 140 -11.94 -4.67 -2.83
CA TYR A 140 -11.39 -6.02 -2.85
C TYR A 140 -10.04 -6.02 -2.15
N LEU A 141 -9.83 -6.96 -1.24
CA LEU A 141 -8.53 -7.24 -0.64
C LEU A 141 -8.09 -8.64 -1.06
N VAL A 142 -7.06 -8.70 -1.90
CA VAL A 142 -6.54 -9.94 -2.47
C VAL A 142 -5.26 -10.33 -1.75
N GLU A 143 -5.24 -11.55 -1.20
CA GLU A 143 -4.10 -12.10 -0.47
C GLU A 143 -3.76 -13.50 -1.01
N ALA A 144 -2.49 -13.70 -1.35
CA ALA A 144 -2.00 -14.97 -1.86
C ALA A 144 -1.95 -16.07 -0.79
N GLY A 145 -1.82 -15.67 0.47
CA GLY A 145 -1.80 -16.57 1.62
C GLY A 145 -3.20 -16.99 2.09
N PRO A 146 -3.26 -17.95 3.02
CA PRO A 146 -4.53 -18.48 3.53
C PRO A 146 -5.22 -17.56 4.55
N ARG A 147 -4.56 -16.50 5.01
CA ARG A 147 -5.11 -15.59 6.02
C ARG A 147 -4.51 -14.18 5.91
N LEU A 148 -5.24 -13.19 6.37
CA LEU A 148 -4.73 -11.83 6.55
C LEU A 148 -3.72 -11.78 7.70
N LEU A 149 -2.88 -10.75 7.72
CA LEU A 149 -1.92 -10.50 8.82
C LEU A 149 -1.11 -11.75 9.20
N ALA A 150 -0.55 -12.47 8.22
CA ALA A 150 0.13 -13.74 8.41
C ALA A 150 1.26 -13.70 9.47
N GLY A 151 1.84 -12.53 9.72
CA GLY A 151 2.85 -12.30 10.76
C GLY A 151 2.30 -12.09 12.18
N MET A 152 0.96 -12.05 12.36
CA MET A 152 0.30 -11.89 13.65
C MET A 152 -0.31 -13.21 14.14
N SER A 153 -0.95 -13.20 15.33
CA SER A 153 -1.65 -14.36 15.85
C SER A 153 -2.85 -14.74 14.98
N GLU A 154 -3.28 -16.00 15.04
CA GLU A 154 -4.46 -16.47 14.29
C GLU A 154 -5.73 -15.74 14.74
N ASP A 155 -5.86 -15.45 16.03
CA ASP A 155 -6.98 -14.69 16.57
C ASP A 155 -7.02 -13.27 16.00
N SER A 156 -5.87 -12.58 15.92
CA SER A 156 -5.79 -11.24 15.32
C SER A 156 -6.16 -11.28 13.84
N SER A 157 -5.71 -12.30 13.11
CA SER A 157 -6.04 -12.51 11.71
C SER A 157 -7.54 -12.73 11.51
N ALA A 158 -8.14 -13.61 12.31
CA ALA A 158 -9.58 -13.92 12.24
C ALA A 158 -10.45 -12.70 12.59
N HIS A 159 -10.05 -11.93 13.61
CA HIS A 159 -10.75 -10.70 13.97
C HIS A 159 -10.69 -9.64 12.87
N ALA A 160 -9.51 -9.43 12.27
CA ALA A 160 -9.34 -8.49 11.16
C ALA A 160 -10.19 -8.89 9.94
N GLU A 161 -10.18 -10.16 9.57
CA GLU A 161 -10.99 -10.67 8.47
C GLU A 161 -12.49 -10.48 8.73
N LYS A 162 -12.97 -10.89 9.90
CA LYS A 162 -14.36 -10.72 10.30
C LYS A 162 -14.79 -9.25 10.22
N PHE A 163 -14.00 -8.36 10.83
CA PHE A 163 -14.30 -6.92 10.88
C PHE A 163 -14.36 -6.30 9.48
N LEU A 164 -13.40 -6.61 8.61
CA LEU A 164 -13.40 -6.09 7.23
C LEU A 164 -14.58 -6.63 6.40
N ARG A 165 -14.98 -7.91 6.58
CA ARG A 165 -16.17 -8.46 5.93
C ARG A 165 -17.45 -7.76 6.41
N GLU A 166 -17.57 -7.47 7.70
CA GLU A 166 -18.69 -6.70 8.27
C GLU A 166 -18.72 -5.26 7.72
N MET A 167 -17.57 -4.69 7.38
CA MET A 167 -17.47 -3.40 6.70
C MET A 167 -17.76 -3.48 5.19
N GLY A 168 -18.00 -4.66 4.63
CA GLY A 168 -18.32 -4.87 3.22
C GLY A 168 -17.11 -4.97 2.30
N VAL A 169 -15.94 -5.33 2.81
CA VAL A 169 -14.75 -5.66 2.00
C VAL A 169 -14.89 -7.07 1.42
N ASN A 170 -14.63 -7.20 0.13
CA ASN A 170 -14.53 -8.49 -0.56
C ASN A 170 -13.12 -9.06 -0.36
N ILE A 171 -12.96 -9.98 0.59
CA ILE A 171 -11.68 -10.59 0.91
C ILE A 171 -11.50 -11.88 0.11
N LEU A 172 -10.42 -11.93 -0.69
CA LEU A 172 -10.04 -13.06 -1.54
C LEU A 172 -8.72 -13.64 -1.03
N LEU A 173 -8.81 -14.70 -0.21
CA LEU A 173 -7.67 -15.45 0.31
C LEU A 173 -7.28 -16.58 -0.64
N ASN A 174 -6.02 -17.04 -0.55
CA ASN A 174 -5.45 -18.05 -1.47
C ASN A 174 -5.60 -17.64 -2.94
N LYS A 175 -5.55 -16.36 -3.22
CA LYS A 175 -5.64 -15.79 -4.56
C LYS A 175 -4.42 -14.95 -4.86
N ARG A 176 -3.67 -15.32 -5.87
CA ARG A 176 -2.50 -14.57 -6.34
C ARG A 176 -2.87 -13.73 -7.54
N VAL A 177 -2.52 -12.46 -7.50
CA VAL A 177 -2.55 -11.60 -8.68
C VAL A 177 -1.35 -11.96 -9.55
N VAL A 178 -1.61 -12.25 -10.82
CA VAL A 178 -0.58 -12.65 -11.79
C VAL A 178 -0.28 -11.56 -12.79
N ASP A 179 -1.25 -10.71 -13.11
CA ASP A 179 -1.05 -9.59 -14.04
C ASP A 179 -2.12 -8.50 -13.86
N TYR A 180 -1.85 -7.34 -14.48
CA TYR A 180 -2.82 -6.24 -14.61
C TYR A 180 -2.70 -5.67 -16.03
N ARG A 181 -3.75 -5.76 -16.81
CA ARG A 181 -3.81 -5.25 -18.19
C ARG A 181 -5.24 -4.86 -18.54
N ASP A 182 -5.38 -3.89 -19.43
CA ASP A 182 -6.67 -3.43 -19.93
C ASP A 182 -7.70 -3.17 -18.80
N HIS A 183 -7.22 -2.55 -17.72
CA HIS A 183 -7.99 -2.26 -16.52
C HIS A 183 -8.57 -3.51 -15.82
N LYS A 184 -7.89 -4.66 -15.95
CA LYS A 184 -8.27 -5.92 -15.30
C LYS A 184 -7.15 -6.50 -14.48
N VAL A 185 -7.42 -6.77 -13.23
CA VAL A 185 -6.57 -7.58 -12.37
C VAL A 185 -6.84 -9.04 -12.67
N MET A 186 -5.81 -9.77 -13.07
CA MET A 186 -5.88 -11.19 -13.41
C MET A 186 -5.40 -12.03 -12.24
N LEU A 187 -6.20 -13.00 -11.83
CA LEU A 187 -5.86 -13.93 -10.75
C LEU A 187 -5.36 -15.27 -11.30
N GLU A 188 -4.57 -16.00 -10.50
CA GLU A 188 -3.95 -17.27 -10.87
C GLU A 188 -4.96 -18.36 -11.28
N ASP A 189 -6.19 -18.29 -10.77
CA ASP A 189 -7.28 -19.21 -11.11
C ASP A 189 -8.03 -18.84 -12.40
N GLY A 190 -7.57 -17.83 -13.11
CA GLY A 190 -8.19 -17.34 -14.34
C GLY A 190 -9.35 -16.36 -14.14
N SER A 191 -9.72 -16.04 -12.90
CA SER A 191 -10.72 -14.99 -12.64
C SER A 191 -10.13 -13.59 -12.82
N GLU A 192 -10.98 -12.63 -13.17
CA GLU A 192 -10.60 -11.25 -13.44
C GLU A 192 -11.45 -10.28 -12.61
N ILE A 193 -10.86 -9.16 -12.21
CA ILE A 193 -11.56 -8.05 -11.56
C ILE A 193 -11.27 -6.78 -12.36
N ALA A 194 -12.31 -6.21 -12.98
CA ALA A 194 -12.19 -4.94 -13.69
C ALA A 194 -12.06 -3.80 -12.70
N THR A 195 -11.01 -2.98 -12.83
CA THR A 195 -10.72 -1.85 -11.96
C THR A 195 -9.75 -0.87 -12.61
N LEU A 196 -9.92 0.42 -12.36
CA LEU A 196 -8.93 1.48 -12.63
C LEU A 196 -8.09 1.83 -11.39
N SER A 197 -8.33 1.16 -10.26
CA SER A 197 -7.69 1.44 -8.99
C SER A 197 -7.04 0.16 -8.42
N LEU A 198 -5.87 -0.19 -8.95
CA LEU A 198 -5.03 -1.25 -8.40
C LEU A 198 -4.03 -0.66 -7.40
N ILE A 199 -4.18 -1.01 -6.14
CA ILE A 199 -3.27 -0.60 -5.05
C ILE A 199 -2.39 -1.80 -4.72
N HIS A 200 -1.09 -1.66 -4.93
CA HIS A 200 -0.14 -2.73 -4.64
C HIS A 200 0.63 -2.44 -3.35
N ILE A 201 0.41 -3.29 -2.36
CA ILE A 201 1.05 -3.20 -1.05
C ILE A 201 1.81 -4.50 -0.80
N SER A 202 3.07 -4.54 -1.22
CA SER A 202 3.95 -5.63 -0.83
C SER A 202 4.74 -5.22 0.41
N GLU A 203 4.53 -5.91 1.51
CA GLU A 203 5.49 -5.87 2.61
C GLU A 203 6.72 -6.69 2.21
N PRO A 204 7.94 -6.22 2.56
CA PRO A 204 9.14 -7.02 2.30
C PRO A 204 9.02 -8.32 3.11
N THR A 205 9.07 -9.43 2.41
CA THR A 205 9.29 -10.71 3.06
C THR A 205 10.55 -10.60 3.93
N ARG A 206 10.44 -10.91 5.22
CA ARG A 206 11.58 -11.02 6.13
C ARG A 206 12.52 -12.13 5.65
N HIS A 207 13.37 -11.83 4.68
CA HIS A 207 14.51 -12.65 4.31
C HIS A 207 15.75 -11.77 4.20
N ALA A 208 16.12 -11.18 5.32
CA ALA A 208 17.50 -10.82 5.58
C ALA A 208 17.77 -11.26 7.02
N GLN A 209 18.08 -12.52 7.22
CA GLN A 209 18.92 -12.91 8.32
C GLN A 209 20.29 -12.33 8.01
N ILE A 210 20.61 -11.22 8.66
CA ILE A 210 21.99 -10.78 8.78
C ILE A 210 22.61 -11.71 9.82
N SER A 211 23.33 -12.70 9.34
CA SER A 211 24.26 -13.49 10.16
C SER A 211 25.51 -12.69 10.47
#